data_abc15d9536a5c0f00662893b865a0d7a
#
_entry.id   abc15d9536a5c0f00662893b865a0d7a
#
_cell.length_a   1.000
_cell.length_b   1.000
_cell.length_c   1.000
_cell.angle_alpha   90.00
_cell.angle_beta   90.00
_cell.angle_gamma   90.00
#
_symmetry.space_group_name_H-M   'P 1'
#
loop_
_entity.id
_entity.type
_entity.pdbx_description
1 polymer ?
#
loop_
_entity_poly.entity_id
_entity_poly.type
_entity_poly.pdbx_seq_one_letter_code
_entity_poly.pdbx_strand_id
1 'polypeptide(L)'
;YDAINALTLFKQLRISDRMIDDFLRPTLLVGLFKPPEELSAAVTMELLYYYALAHQDSFDVRWIRSKTIAEQLIKPLSERLRERHQLTVLGGTLATRLNVSVDGQSIRSLETRNVMTASSAVLDDVDAVVLAVGAKGMGALMAQSPECGALAPELVQAGTLGSIDVVSVRLWLDRRVAVADPANVFSRFS
;
A
#
# COMPACT_ATOMS: atom_id res chain seq x y z
N TYR A 1 -22.16 -0.52 4.47
CA TYR A 1 -21.63 -1.44 3.44
C TYR A 1 -20.32 -2.11 3.86
N ASP A 2 -19.59 -1.57 4.83
CA ASP A 2 -18.33 -2.18 5.27
C ASP A 2 -18.52 -3.50 6.07
N ALA A 3 -19.69 -3.71 6.63
CA ALA A 3 -20.03 -4.93 7.36
C ALA A 3 -20.41 -6.14 6.48
N ILE A 4 -20.50 -5.97 5.17
CA ILE A 4 -20.79 -7.05 4.22
C ILE A 4 -19.71 -7.14 3.15
N ASN A 5 -19.50 -8.33 2.59
CA ASN A 5 -18.57 -8.49 1.48
C ASN A 5 -19.21 -8.11 0.13
N ALA A 6 -18.35 -7.87 -0.86
CA ALA A 6 -18.78 -7.44 -2.19
C ALA A 6 -19.69 -8.47 -2.88
N LEU A 7 -19.43 -9.76 -2.75
CA LEU A 7 -20.27 -10.80 -3.35
C LEU A 7 -21.70 -10.75 -2.80
N THR A 8 -21.83 -10.57 -1.48
CA THR A 8 -23.14 -10.43 -0.83
C THR A 8 -23.89 -9.22 -1.39
N LEU A 9 -23.23 -8.07 -1.54
CA LEU A 9 -23.83 -6.88 -2.15
C LEU A 9 -24.27 -7.15 -3.59
N PHE A 10 -23.42 -7.76 -4.41
CA PHE A 10 -23.73 -8.08 -5.81
C PHE A 10 -24.96 -8.97 -5.94
N LYS A 11 -25.09 -9.97 -5.08
CA LYS A 11 -26.27 -10.85 -5.04
C LYS A 11 -27.52 -10.11 -4.58
N GLN A 12 -27.43 -9.24 -3.58
CA GLN A 12 -28.55 -8.38 -3.15
C GLN A 12 -29.04 -7.46 -4.27
N LEU A 13 -28.11 -6.94 -5.08
CA LEU A 13 -28.40 -6.13 -6.27
C LEU A 13 -28.86 -6.97 -7.47
N ARG A 14 -28.95 -8.29 -7.34
CA ARG A 14 -29.34 -9.23 -8.41
C ARG A 14 -28.45 -9.16 -9.63
N ILE A 15 -27.16 -8.89 -9.45
CA ILE A 15 -26.17 -8.97 -10.53
C ILE A 15 -26.04 -10.44 -10.93
N SER A 16 -26.04 -10.70 -12.24
CA SER A 16 -25.95 -12.07 -12.74
C SER A 16 -24.62 -12.73 -12.39
N ASP A 17 -24.62 -14.05 -12.17
CA ASP A 17 -23.40 -14.82 -11.90
C ASP A 17 -22.37 -14.63 -13.01
N ARG A 18 -22.82 -14.61 -14.29
CA ARG A 18 -21.95 -14.33 -15.43
C ARG A 18 -21.23 -12.99 -15.31
N MET A 19 -21.94 -11.92 -14.93
CA MET A 19 -21.33 -10.60 -14.75
C MET A 19 -20.34 -10.60 -13.58
N ILE A 20 -20.67 -11.33 -12.51
CA ILE A 20 -19.77 -11.46 -11.37
C ILE A 20 -18.50 -12.21 -11.76
N ASP A 21 -18.62 -13.37 -12.39
CA ASP A 21 -17.49 -14.26 -12.63
C ASP A 21 -16.63 -13.85 -13.83
N ASP A 22 -17.24 -13.33 -14.90
CA ASP A 22 -16.54 -13.00 -16.13
C ASP A 22 -15.99 -11.56 -16.14
N PHE A 23 -16.55 -10.64 -15.34
CA PHE A 23 -16.16 -9.23 -15.33
C PHE A 23 -15.73 -8.71 -13.97
N LEU A 24 -16.62 -8.75 -12.96
CA LEU A 24 -16.35 -8.11 -11.67
C LEU A 24 -15.21 -8.81 -10.92
N ARG A 25 -15.22 -10.13 -10.84
CA ARG A 25 -14.19 -10.92 -10.15
C ARG A 25 -12.79 -10.68 -10.73
N PRO A 26 -12.56 -10.81 -12.05
CA PRO A 26 -11.25 -10.51 -12.64
C PRO A 26 -10.83 -9.06 -12.40
N THR A 27 -11.76 -8.10 -12.51
CA THR A 27 -11.47 -6.68 -12.26
C THR A 27 -11.02 -6.44 -10.81
N LEU A 28 -11.70 -7.04 -9.84
CA LEU A 28 -11.36 -6.90 -8.43
C LEU A 28 -10.05 -7.61 -8.07
N LEU A 29 -9.80 -8.79 -8.65
CA LEU A 29 -8.52 -9.50 -8.48
C LEU A 29 -7.34 -8.68 -9.01
N VAL A 30 -7.50 -7.94 -10.10
CA VAL A 30 -6.45 -7.06 -10.64
C VAL A 30 -6.35 -5.76 -9.83
N GLY A 31 -7.47 -5.16 -9.45
CA GLY A 31 -7.49 -3.84 -8.81
C GLY A 31 -7.25 -3.87 -7.30
N LEU A 32 -7.75 -4.89 -6.61
CA LEU A 32 -7.69 -5.03 -5.15
C LEU A 32 -7.00 -6.32 -4.68
N PHE A 33 -6.55 -7.15 -5.61
CA PHE A 33 -5.82 -8.42 -5.36
C PHE A 33 -6.58 -9.46 -4.52
N LYS A 34 -7.91 -9.31 -4.39
CA LYS A 34 -8.77 -10.24 -3.63
C LYS A 34 -10.06 -10.53 -4.37
N PRO A 35 -10.65 -11.73 -4.16
CA PRO A 35 -11.94 -12.06 -4.71
C PRO A 35 -13.07 -11.32 -3.97
N PRO A 36 -14.25 -11.17 -4.58
CA PRO A 36 -15.37 -10.40 -4.00
C PRO A 36 -15.90 -10.97 -2.67
N GLU A 37 -15.61 -12.22 -2.35
CA GLU A 37 -15.96 -12.85 -1.08
C GLU A 37 -15.15 -12.30 0.10
N GLU A 38 -13.96 -11.81 -0.15
CA GLU A 38 -13.00 -11.32 0.85
C GLU A 38 -12.86 -9.79 0.88
N LEU A 39 -13.53 -9.10 -0.04
CA LEU A 39 -13.49 -7.64 -0.13
C LEU A 39 -14.67 -7.01 0.59
N SER A 40 -14.44 -5.91 1.31
CA SER A 40 -15.51 -5.04 1.79
C SER A 40 -16.34 -4.51 0.62
N ALA A 41 -17.67 -4.52 0.77
CA ALA A 41 -18.55 -3.94 -0.23
C ALA A 41 -18.32 -2.42 -0.39
N ALA A 42 -17.99 -1.70 0.69
CA ALA A 42 -17.70 -0.27 0.64
C ALA A 42 -16.47 0.02 -0.24
N VAL A 43 -15.34 -0.64 0.02
CA VAL A 43 -14.10 -0.48 -0.76
C VAL A 43 -14.31 -0.89 -2.23
N THR A 44 -15.07 -1.94 -2.47
CA THR A 44 -15.39 -2.39 -3.82
C THR A 44 -16.22 -1.36 -4.58
N MET A 45 -17.23 -0.77 -3.95
CA MET A 45 -18.04 0.28 -4.57
C MET A 45 -17.24 1.54 -4.87
N GLU A 46 -16.31 1.92 -3.99
CA GLU A 46 -15.40 3.04 -4.21
C GLU A 46 -14.50 2.80 -5.44
N LEU A 47 -13.92 1.59 -5.55
CA LEU A 47 -13.12 1.22 -6.73
C LEU A 47 -13.96 1.25 -8.01
N LEU A 48 -15.14 0.66 -8.01
CA LEU A 48 -16.01 0.63 -9.19
C LEU A 48 -16.50 2.04 -9.57
N TYR A 49 -16.79 2.89 -8.59
CA TYR A 49 -17.10 4.30 -8.82
C TYR A 49 -15.91 5.01 -9.50
N TYR A 50 -14.71 4.82 -8.98
CA TYR A 50 -13.49 5.42 -9.54
C TYR A 50 -13.29 5.01 -11.01
N TYR A 51 -13.38 3.72 -11.31
CA TYR A 51 -13.17 3.24 -12.68
C TYR A 51 -14.32 3.57 -13.63
N ALA A 52 -15.57 3.45 -13.19
CA ALA A 52 -16.73 3.56 -14.06
C ALA A 52 -17.27 4.98 -14.20
N LEU A 53 -17.20 5.80 -13.16
CA LEU A 53 -17.86 7.10 -13.11
C LEU A 53 -16.90 8.28 -13.06
N ALA A 54 -15.81 8.19 -12.31
CA ALA A 54 -14.88 9.30 -12.16
C ALA A 54 -14.00 9.55 -13.40
N HIS A 55 -13.88 8.58 -14.30
CA HIS A 55 -13.00 8.63 -15.48
C HIS A 55 -13.74 8.32 -16.79
N GLN A 56 -14.98 8.79 -16.94
CA GLN A 56 -15.77 8.53 -18.14
C GLN A 56 -15.18 9.15 -19.41
N ASP A 57 -14.57 10.33 -19.31
CA ASP A 57 -14.10 11.09 -20.48
C ASP A 57 -12.62 10.87 -20.80
N SER A 58 -11.79 10.58 -19.83
CA SER A 58 -10.39 10.25 -20.04
C SER A 58 -9.78 9.51 -18.86
N PHE A 59 -9.08 8.44 -19.13
CA PHE A 59 -8.20 7.78 -18.17
C PHE A 59 -6.79 8.32 -18.40
N ASP A 60 -6.44 9.44 -17.75
CA ASP A 60 -5.15 10.10 -17.96
C ASP A 60 -4.02 9.35 -17.23
N VAL A 61 -3.61 8.22 -17.78
CA VAL A 61 -2.49 7.41 -17.29
C VAL A 61 -1.20 7.85 -17.97
N ARG A 62 -0.20 8.20 -17.16
CA ARG A 62 1.15 8.50 -17.63
C ARG A 62 2.08 7.33 -17.34
N TRP A 63 2.66 6.78 -18.40
CA TRP A 63 3.58 5.64 -18.29
C TRP A 63 5.03 6.10 -18.26
N ILE A 64 5.80 5.57 -17.32
CA ILE A 64 7.25 5.71 -17.30
C ILE A 64 7.83 4.68 -18.28
N ARG A 65 8.17 5.10 -19.50
CA ARG A 65 8.55 4.19 -20.61
C ARG A 65 10.06 4.04 -20.79
N SER A 66 10.86 5.03 -20.42
CA SER A 66 12.28 5.09 -20.78
C SER A 66 13.23 4.72 -19.67
N LYS A 67 12.80 4.76 -18.43
CA LYS A 67 13.59 4.49 -17.22
C LYS A 67 12.73 3.84 -16.15
N THR A 68 13.34 3.48 -15.04
CA THR A 68 12.63 2.96 -13.86
C THR A 68 11.96 4.08 -13.07
N ILE A 69 10.97 3.73 -12.24
CA ILE A 69 10.35 4.67 -11.27
C ILE A 69 11.43 5.24 -10.34
N ALA A 70 12.40 4.41 -9.94
CA ALA A 70 13.51 4.83 -9.10
C ALA A 70 14.31 5.98 -9.74
N GLU A 71 14.63 5.87 -11.04
CA GLU A 71 15.41 6.89 -11.75
C GLU A 71 14.64 8.14 -12.13
N GLN A 72 13.34 8.02 -12.43
CA GLN A 72 12.54 9.17 -12.87
C GLN A 72 11.82 9.90 -11.78
N LEU A 73 11.50 9.23 -10.68
CA LEU A 73 10.73 9.83 -9.59
C LEU A 73 11.50 9.84 -8.27
N ILE A 74 11.93 8.67 -7.78
CA ILE A 74 12.45 8.56 -6.41
C ILE A 74 13.80 9.26 -6.25
N LYS A 75 14.74 9.01 -7.18
CA LYS A 75 16.08 9.59 -7.12
C LYS A 75 16.06 11.12 -7.23
N PRO A 76 15.43 11.73 -8.24
CA PRO A 76 15.34 13.19 -8.32
C PRO A 76 14.64 13.82 -7.11
N LEU A 77 13.58 13.18 -6.60
CA LEU A 77 12.89 13.65 -5.39
C LEU A 77 13.81 13.61 -4.17
N SER A 78 14.50 12.50 -3.94
CA SER A 78 15.40 12.35 -2.79
C SER A 78 16.61 13.29 -2.86
N GLU A 79 17.16 13.53 -4.05
CA GLU A 79 18.24 14.50 -4.27
C GLU A 79 17.78 15.91 -3.94
N ARG A 80 16.62 16.32 -4.46
CA ARG A 80 16.04 17.64 -4.15
C ARG A 80 15.75 17.85 -2.65
N LEU A 81 15.25 16.79 -1.98
CA LEU A 81 14.99 16.84 -0.55
C LEU A 81 16.29 16.93 0.27
N ARG A 82 17.36 16.23 -0.15
CA ARG A 82 18.69 16.37 0.47
C ARG A 82 19.22 17.78 0.36
N GLU A 83 19.14 18.37 -0.83
CA GLU A 83 19.67 19.71 -1.09
C GLU A 83 18.90 20.81 -0.37
N ARG A 84 17.56 20.71 -0.30
CA ARG A 84 16.70 21.79 0.19
C ARG A 84 16.17 21.60 1.60
N HIS A 85 16.05 20.36 2.06
CA HIS A 85 15.36 20.01 3.29
C HIS A 85 16.17 19.06 4.21
N GLN A 86 17.47 18.93 3.98
CA GLN A 86 18.39 18.15 4.81
C GLN A 86 17.96 16.69 5.00
N LEU A 87 17.32 16.08 3.98
CA LEU A 87 16.91 14.68 4.05
C LEU A 87 18.10 13.77 4.29
N THR A 88 18.04 12.96 5.34
CA THR A 88 18.92 11.82 5.58
C THR A 88 18.18 10.51 5.30
N VAL A 89 18.78 9.63 4.50
CA VAL A 89 18.24 8.29 4.19
C VAL A 89 19.10 7.24 4.85
N LEU A 90 18.53 6.51 5.78
CA LEU A 90 19.21 5.42 6.51
C LEU A 90 18.82 4.08 5.88
N GLY A 91 19.50 3.71 4.79
CA GLY A 91 19.30 2.42 4.13
C GLY A 91 19.70 1.24 5.02
N GLY A 92 19.03 0.08 4.86
CA GLY A 92 19.31 -1.11 5.65
C GLY A 92 19.05 -0.96 7.16
N THR A 93 18.22 0.01 7.53
CA THR A 93 17.91 0.34 8.92
C THR A 93 16.44 0.06 9.22
N LEU A 94 16.17 -0.76 10.21
CA LEU A 94 14.86 -1.14 10.69
C LEU A 94 14.51 -0.30 11.92
N ALA A 95 13.35 0.35 11.92
CA ALA A 95 12.74 0.92 13.11
C ALA A 95 12.25 -0.20 14.03
N THR A 96 12.69 -0.24 15.27
CA THR A 96 12.40 -1.34 16.20
C THR A 96 11.49 -0.94 17.33
N ARG A 97 11.56 0.32 17.80
CA ARG A 97 10.73 0.79 18.91
C ARG A 97 10.54 2.30 18.85
N LEU A 98 9.34 2.75 19.24
CA LEU A 98 9.01 4.15 19.51
C LEU A 98 9.02 4.37 21.03
N ASN A 99 9.79 5.32 21.49
CA ASN A 99 9.84 5.69 22.90
C ASN A 99 9.03 6.96 23.12
N VAL A 100 8.12 6.90 24.08
CA VAL A 100 7.24 7.99 24.46
C VAL A 100 7.96 8.92 25.44
N SER A 101 7.64 10.19 25.43
CA SER A 101 8.14 11.20 26.39
C SER A 101 7.69 10.86 27.82
N VAL A 102 8.36 11.44 28.80
CA VAL A 102 8.08 11.18 30.25
C VAL A 102 6.66 11.62 30.63
N ASP A 103 6.11 12.65 30.01
CA ASP A 103 4.73 13.12 30.21
C ASP A 103 3.70 12.23 29.46
N GLY A 104 4.16 11.26 28.68
CA GLY A 104 3.31 10.34 27.96
C GLY A 104 2.51 10.96 26.82
N GLN A 105 2.88 12.14 26.30
CA GLN A 105 2.04 12.85 25.30
C GLN A 105 2.65 12.95 23.91
N SER A 106 3.91 12.57 23.73
CA SER A 106 4.60 12.67 22.45
C SER A 106 5.61 11.53 22.28
N ILE A 107 6.06 11.32 21.04
CA ILE A 107 7.19 10.44 20.75
C ILE A 107 8.48 11.24 20.98
N ARG A 108 9.36 10.71 21.80
CA ARG A 108 10.66 11.32 22.10
C ARG A 108 11.77 10.82 21.20
N SER A 109 11.82 9.52 20.99
CA SER A 109 12.91 8.90 20.24
C SER A 109 12.46 7.64 19.49
N LEU A 110 13.27 7.24 18.51
CA LEU A 110 13.08 6.06 17.69
C LEU A 110 14.31 5.16 17.82
N GLU A 111 14.10 3.92 18.30
CA GLU A 111 15.15 2.91 18.26
C GLU A 111 15.23 2.27 16.86
N THR A 112 16.44 2.06 16.41
CA THR A 112 16.72 1.48 15.09
C THR A 112 17.76 0.38 15.20
N ARG A 113 17.74 -0.55 14.23
CA ARG A 113 18.72 -1.60 14.08
C ARG A 113 19.17 -1.72 12.63
N ASN A 114 20.46 -1.69 12.40
CA ASN A 114 21.00 -1.98 11.08
C ASN A 114 20.86 -3.48 10.79
N VAL A 115 20.26 -3.84 9.65
CA VAL A 115 19.98 -5.24 9.31
C VAL A 115 21.20 -6.03 8.89
N MET A 116 22.26 -5.35 8.44
CA MET A 116 23.52 -5.99 8.00
C MET A 116 24.50 -6.20 9.15
N THR A 117 24.66 -5.20 10.01
CA THR A 117 25.63 -5.22 11.11
C THR A 117 25.02 -5.63 12.44
N ALA A 118 23.70 -5.71 12.52
CA ALA A 118 22.91 -5.90 13.74
C ALA A 118 23.15 -4.80 14.83
N SER A 119 23.86 -3.73 14.51
CA SER A 119 24.08 -2.61 15.44
C SER A 119 22.78 -1.83 15.68
N SER A 120 22.55 -1.43 16.91
CA SER A 120 21.42 -0.60 17.30
C SER A 120 21.85 0.85 17.51
N ALA A 121 20.92 1.77 17.22
CA ALA A 121 21.08 3.20 17.47
C ALA A 121 19.74 3.80 17.91
N VAL A 122 19.81 4.95 18.55
CA VAL A 122 18.63 5.74 18.94
C VAL A 122 18.69 7.06 18.21
N LEU A 123 17.57 7.45 17.60
CA LEU A 123 17.35 8.78 17.06
C LEU A 123 16.55 9.56 18.10
N ASP A 124 17.23 10.47 18.78
CA ASP A 124 16.64 11.32 19.82
C ASP A 124 16.08 12.61 19.21
N ASP A 125 15.32 13.34 20.04
CA ASP A 125 14.74 14.66 19.72
C ASP A 125 13.91 14.67 18.43
N VAL A 126 13.01 13.69 18.35
CA VAL A 126 12.10 13.54 17.20
C VAL A 126 10.86 14.38 17.40
N ASP A 127 10.60 15.33 16.49
CA ASP A 127 9.41 16.19 16.50
C ASP A 127 8.15 15.45 16.03
N ALA A 128 8.28 14.59 15.03
CA ALA A 128 7.17 13.82 14.47
C ALA A 128 7.64 12.51 13.81
N VAL A 129 6.79 11.49 13.82
CA VAL A 129 7.05 10.21 13.15
C VAL A 129 5.92 9.89 12.18
N VAL A 130 6.26 9.64 10.93
CA VAL A 130 5.32 9.14 9.91
C VAL A 130 5.57 7.66 9.69
N LEU A 131 4.58 6.83 9.98
CA LEU A 131 4.66 5.38 9.87
C LEU A 131 4.12 4.91 8.52
N ALA A 132 5.01 4.56 7.60
CA ALA A 132 4.69 3.99 6.28
C ALA A 132 5.16 2.52 6.19
N VAL A 133 4.84 1.71 7.19
CA VAL A 133 5.43 0.37 7.42
C VAL A 133 4.51 -0.81 7.03
N GLY A 134 3.30 -0.52 6.52
CA GLY A 134 2.29 -1.53 6.24
C GLY A 134 1.75 -2.21 7.51
N ALA A 135 0.68 -3.00 7.39
CA ALA A 135 -0.01 -3.59 8.54
C ALA A 135 0.89 -4.52 9.36
N LYS A 136 1.63 -5.42 8.72
CA LYS A 136 2.56 -6.33 9.43
C LYS A 136 3.66 -5.57 10.17
N GLY A 137 4.25 -4.54 9.53
CA GLY A 137 5.26 -3.68 10.14
C GLY A 137 4.70 -2.87 11.31
N MET A 138 3.48 -2.34 11.16
CA MET A 138 2.77 -1.64 12.23
C MET A 138 2.56 -2.54 13.45
N GLY A 139 2.04 -3.75 13.25
CA GLY A 139 1.84 -4.73 14.33
C GLY A 139 3.15 -5.07 15.04
N ALA A 140 4.23 -5.32 14.29
CA ALA A 140 5.53 -5.61 14.86
C ALA A 140 6.11 -4.43 15.66
N LEU A 141 5.96 -3.20 15.15
CA LEU A 141 6.44 -1.99 15.82
C LEU A 141 5.63 -1.68 17.10
N MET A 142 4.32 -1.80 17.06
CA MET A 142 3.44 -1.57 18.23
C MET A 142 3.65 -2.62 19.32
N ALA A 143 3.91 -3.88 18.96
CA ALA A 143 4.26 -4.92 19.93
C ALA A 143 5.54 -4.60 20.71
N GLN A 144 6.47 -3.86 20.12
CA GLN A 144 7.70 -3.40 20.78
C GLN A 144 7.56 -2.01 21.43
N SER A 145 6.44 -1.33 21.23
CA SER A 145 6.18 0.05 21.69
C SER A 145 4.86 0.13 22.45
N PRO A 146 4.67 -0.62 23.56
CA PRO A 146 3.38 -0.72 24.23
C PRO A 146 2.88 0.62 24.78
N GLU A 147 3.77 1.52 25.17
CA GLU A 147 3.42 2.87 25.64
C GLU A 147 2.82 3.69 24.49
N CYS A 148 3.40 3.62 23.30
CA CYS A 148 2.86 4.25 22.11
C CYS A 148 1.50 3.65 21.71
N GLY A 149 1.34 2.33 21.78
CA GLY A 149 0.07 1.64 21.55
C GLY A 149 -1.03 2.04 22.54
N ALA A 150 -0.67 2.36 23.79
CA ALA A 150 -1.62 2.87 24.77
C ALA A 150 -2.10 4.30 24.46
N LEU A 151 -1.23 5.14 23.90
CA LEU A 151 -1.57 6.52 23.47
C LEU A 151 -2.42 6.55 22.19
N ALA A 152 -2.16 5.62 21.27
CA ALA A 152 -2.78 5.55 19.96
C ALA A 152 -3.26 4.11 19.66
N PRO A 153 -4.37 3.65 20.29
CA PRO A 153 -4.88 2.29 20.12
C PRO A 153 -5.25 1.97 18.67
N GLU A 154 -5.58 2.97 17.87
CA GLU A 154 -5.83 2.84 16.44
C GLU A 154 -4.61 2.33 15.65
N LEU A 155 -3.38 2.61 16.09
CA LEU A 155 -2.17 2.06 15.47
C LEU A 155 -2.04 0.55 15.75
N VAL A 156 -2.44 0.12 16.95
CA VAL A 156 -2.50 -1.31 17.29
C VAL A 156 -3.55 -2.00 16.42
N GLN A 157 -4.73 -1.40 16.25
CA GLN A 157 -5.78 -1.92 15.38
C GLN A 157 -5.33 -1.97 13.92
N ALA A 158 -4.65 -0.93 13.42
CA ALA A 158 -4.07 -0.93 12.07
C ALA A 158 -3.09 -2.10 11.85
N GLY A 159 -2.36 -2.50 12.88
CA GLY A 159 -1.47 -3.66 12.86
C GLY A 159 -2.17 -5.01 12.74
N THR A 160 -3.48 -5.09 13.02
CA THR A 160 -4.28 -6.32 12.87
C THR A 160 -4.93 -6.47 11.50
N LEU A 161 -4.84 -5.45 10.64
CA LEU A 161 -5.41 -5.51 9.30
C LEU A 161 -4.77 -6.62 8.48
N GLY A 162 -5.61 -7.35 7.74
CA GLY A 162 -5.16 -8.38 6.80
C GLY A 162 -4.29 -7.77 5.70
N SER A 163 -3.28 -8.52 5.30
CA SER A 163 -2.44 -8.18 4.14
C SER A 163 -2.47 -9.32 3.13
N ILE A 164 -2.19 -9.00 1.86
CA ILE A 164 -2.08 -9.99 0.79
C ILE A 164 -0.69 -9.91 0.19
N ASP A 165 -0.13 -11.07 -0.13
CA ASP A 165 1.14 -11.15 -0.84
C ASP A 165 0.87 -11.05 -2.35
N VAL A 166 1.59 -10.15 -3.03
CA VAL A 166 1.46 -9.89 -4.46
C VAL A 166 2.77 -10.21 -5.16
N VAL A 167 2.69 -10.95 -6.26
CA VAL A 167 3.84 -11.23 -7.13
C VAL A 167 3.75 -10.33 -8.36
N SER A 168 4.78 -9.51 -8.57
CA SER A 168 4.95 -8.72 -9.78
C SER A 168 6.07 -9.31 -10.61
N VAL A 169 5.79 -9.56 -11.90
CA VAL A 169 6.77 -10.11 -12.83
C VAL A 169 7.09 -9.07 -13.91
N ARG A 170 8.37 -8.77 -14.08
CA ARG A 170 8.86 -7.94 -15.17
C ARG A 170 9.65 -8.80 -16.14
N LEU A 171 9.25 -8.77 -17.39
CA LEU A 171 9.92 -9.50 -18.46
C LEU A 171 10.75 -8.54 -19.33
N TRP A 172 12.01 -8.90 -19.56
CA TRP A 172 12.85 -8.27 -20.59
C TRP A 172 12.88 -9.18 -21.79
N LEU A 173 12.41 -8.66 -22.91
CA LEU A 173 12.29 -9.42 -24.14
C LEU A 173 13.50 -9.15 -25.04
N ASP A 174 13.89 -10.12 -25.84
CA ASP A 174 14.98 -10.04 -26.83
C ASP A 174 14.65 -9.16 -28.05
N ARG A 175 13.37 -8.81 -28.19
CA ARG A 175 12.87 -7.95 -29.27
C ARG A 175 11.82 -6.98 -28.77
N ARG A 176 11.66 -5.89 -29.51
CA ARG A 176 10.58 -4.94 -29.24
C ARG A 176 9.24 -5.54 -29.62
N VAL A 177 8.31 -5.58 -28.68
CA VAL A 177 6.90 -5.94 -28.92
C VAL A 177 6.09 -4.65 -28.99
N ALA A 178 5.31 -4.48 -30.03
CA ALA A 178 4.39 -3.36 -30.17
C ALA A 178 3.15 -3.66 -29.31
N VAL A 179 3.15 -3.15 -28.07
CA VAL A 179 1.97 -3.13 -27.23
C VAL A 179 1.51 -1.68 -27.18
N ALA A 180 0.34 -1.40 -27.74
CA ALA A 180 -0.20 -0.05 -27.84
C ALA A 180 -0.60 0.45 -26.45
N ASP A 181 -1.39 -0.32 -25.72
CA ASP A 181 -1.99 0.08 -24.45
C ASP A 181 -1.95 -1.06 -23.44
N PRO A 182 -1.96 -0.73 -22.15
CA PRO A 182 -2.16 -1.73 -21.12
C PRO A 182 -3.56 -2.33 -21.25
N ALA A 183 -3.65 -3.64 -21.09
CA ALA A 183 -4.90 -4.35 -21.20
C ALA A 183 -5.12 -5.27 -19.99
N ASN A 184 -6.35 -5.36 -19.54
CA ASN A 184 -6.81 -6.42 -18.67
C ASN A 184 -7.26 -7.60 -19.53
N VAL A 185 -6.77 -8.79 -19.23
CA VAL A 185 -7.22 -10.01 -19.89
C VAL A 185 -8.36 -10.60 -19.09
N PHE A 186 -9.56 -10.57 -19.66
CA PHE A 186 -10.72 -11.27 -19.12
C PHE A 186 -10.82 -12.65 -19.76
N SER A 187 -10.81 -13.71 -18.95
CA SER A 187 -11.05 -15.05 -19.44
C SER A 187 -12.55 -15.25 -19.71
N ARG A 188 -12.89 -15.96 -20.79
CA ARG A 188 -14.27 -16.33 -21.16
C ARG A 188 -15.14 -15.25 -21.80
N PHE A 189 -14.60 -14.15 -22.25
CA PHE A 189 -15.28 -13.31 -23.24
C PHE A 189 -15.00 -13.89 -24.63
N SER A 190 -15.91 -14.71 -25.10
CA SER A 190 -16.01 -15.13 -26.50
C SER A 190 -17.30 -14.58 -27.11
#